data_e586fcda10057bc93b4f7ddb53ebdcdf
#
_entry.id   e586fcda10057bc93b4f7ddb53ebdcdf
#
_cell.length_a   1.000
_cell.length_b   1.000
_cell.length_c   1.000
_cell.angle_alpha   90.00
_cell.angle_beta   90.00
_cell.angle_gamma   90.00
#
_symmetry.space_group_name_H-M   'P 1'
#
loop_
_entity.id
_entity.type
_entity.pdbx_description
1 polymer ?
#
loop_
_entity_poly.entity_id
_entity_poly.type
_entity_poly.pdbx_seq_one_letter_code
_entity_poly.pdbx_strand_id
1 'polypeptide(L)'
;MKNVYLAQMSLEIPGSNYYYFPYSIGVVWAYATTQPGINENYQLCNIFSVKEPIDQLLEKIIDPDVLGLSTYTWNTMYNEELARRVKERYPQCQIIIGGANTPNLSNGYFKTRPYVDYLTHQEGESSFTGLLQHFIGERELMDVAGVSINDAGKTVTTGPSKRIELDDVPSPYLM
;
A
#
# COMPACT_ATOMS: atom_id res chain seq x y z
N MET A 1 -2.81 18.90 -0.32
CA MET A 1 -3.19 17.49 -0.03
C MET A 1 -2.06 16.59 -0.51
N LYS A 2 -1.78 15.51 0.20
CA LYS A 2 -0.80 14.51 -0.17
C LYS A 2 -1.35 13.53 -1.20
N ASN A 3 -0.57 13.22 -2.21
CA ASN A 3 -0.98 12.35 -3.32
C ASN A 3 -0.79 10.88 -2.98
N VAL A 4 -1.88 10.11 -3.00
CA VAL A 4 -1.87 8.66 -2.79
C VAL A 4 -2.13 7.94 -4.11
N TYR A 5 -1.27 6.99 -4.42
CA TYR A 5 -1.43 6.04 -5.50
C TYR A 5 -1.51 4.64 -4.93
N LEU A 6 -2.43 3.83 -5.45
CA LEU A 6 -2.62 2.47 -5.01
C LEU A 6 -2.51 1.52 -6.21
N ALA A 7 -2.04 0.30 -5.97
CA ALA A 7 -1.98 -0.71 -7.01
C ALA A 7 -2.30 -2.12 -6.50
N GLN A 8 -3.19 -2.79 -7.22
CA GLN A 8 -3.51 -4.20 -7.09
C GLN A 8 -3.60 -4.80 -8.49
N MET A 9 -2.45 -5.16 -9.06
CA MET A 9 -2.39 -5.68 -10.42
C MET A 9 -3.13 -7.02 -10.51
N SER A 10 -4.09 -7.09 -11.45
CA SER A 10 -4.91 -8.26 -11.70
C SER A 10 -4.09 -9.44 -12.22
N LEU A 11 -4.59 -10.64 -11.96
CA LEU A 11 -4.11 -11.85 -12.63
C LEU A 11 -4.53 -11.80 -14.10
N GLU A 12 -3.54 -11.92 -14.99
CA GLU A 12 -3.79 -12.05 -16.41
C GLU A 12 -4.04 -13.53 -16.75
N ILE A 13 -5.21 -13.81 -17.33
CA ILE A 13 -5.55 -15.15 -17.81
C ILE A 13 -5.44 -15.11 -19.34
N PRO A 14 -4.52 -15.85 -19.95
CA PRO A 14 -4.36 -15.88 -21.40
C PRO A 14 -5.67 -16.25 -22.12
N GLY A 15 -6.07 -15.44 -23.11
CA GLY A 15 -7.30 -15.64 -23.86
C GLY A 15 -8.58 -15.17 -23.17
N SER A 16 -8.47 -14.52 -22.02
CA SER A 16 -9.59 -13.94 -21.28
C SER A 16 -9.47 -12.41 -21.22
N ASN A 17 -10.60 -11.74 -21.38
CA ASN A 17 -10.72 -10.30 -21.15
C ASN A 17 -11.28 -9.99 -19.75
N TYR A 18 -11.24 -10.93 -18.84
CA TYR A 18 -11.69 -10.71 -17.46
C TYR A 18 -10.64 -9.93 -16.69
N TYR A 19 -11.06 -8.80 -16.11
CA TYR A 19 -10.29 -8.02 -15.15
C TYR A 19 -10.94 -8.19 -13.77
N TYR A 20 -10.12 -8.52 -12.77
CA TYR A 20 -10.59 -8.51 -11.41
C TYR A 20 -10.62 -7.08 -10.90
N PHE A 21 -11.74 -6.68 -10.33
CA PHE A 21 -11.83 -5.41 -9.63
C PHE A 21 -10.83 -5.40 -8.48
N PRO A 22 -10.06 -4.31 -8.29
CA PRO A 22 -9.06 -4.21 -7.22
C PRO A 22 -9.73 -3.99 -5.85
N TYR A 23 -10.53 -4.99 -5.44
CA TYR A 23 -11.44 -4.90 -4.30
C TYR A 23 -10.68 -4.63 -3.00
N SER A 24 -9.65 -5.44 -2.66
CA SER A 24 -8.99 -5.35 -1.37
C SER A 24 -8.29 -4.00 -1.16
N ILE A 25 -7.61 -3.48 -2.18
CA ILE A 25 -6.98 -2.15 -2.06
C ILE A 25 -8.01 -1.03 -2.04
N GLY A 26 -9.14 -1.22 -2.73
CA GLY A 26 -10.29 -0.31 -2.67
C GLY A 26 -10.91 -0.25 -1.28
N VAL A 27 -11.06 -1.38 -0.61
CA VAL A 27 -11.55 -1.47 0.78
C VAL A 27 -10.61 -0.76 1.75
N VAL A 28 -9.30 -0.96 1.60
CA VAL A 28 -8.29 -0.26 2.42
C VAL A 28 -8.44 1.25 2.32
N TRP A 29 -8.63 1.78 1.11
CA TRP A 29 -8.86 3.21 0.93
C TRP A 29 -10.21 3.66 1.46
N ALA A 30 -11.28 2.91 1.18
CA ALA A 30 -12.62 3.19 1.67
C ALA A 30 -12.65 3.30 3.20
N TYR A 31 -12.01 2.36 3.89
CA TYR A 31 -11.87 2.41 5.34
C TYR A 31 -11.06 3.65 5.79
N ALA A 32 -9.94 3.93 5.13
CA ALA A 32 -9.12 5.08 5.48
C ALA A 32 -9.93 6.40 5.44
N THR A 33 -10.78 6.59 4.43
CA THR A 33 -11.59 7.82 4.28
C THR A 33 -12.65 7.99 5.36
N THR A 34 -12.98 6.95 6.13
CA THR A 34 -13.88 7.10 7.30
C THR A 34 -13.14 7.58 8.56
N GLN A 35 -11.81 7.61 8.52
CA GLN A 35 -11.01 7.93 9.68
C GLN A 35 -10.60 9.42 9.71
N PRO A 36 -10.48 10.02 10.91
CA PRO A 36 -10.10 11.43 11.05
C PRO A 36 -8.80 11.77 10.34
N GLY A 37 -8.71 12.98 9.80
CA GLY A 37 -7.51 13.54 9.18
C GLY A 37 -7.24 13.06 7.76
N ILE A 38 -7.91 12.01 7.28
CA ILE A 38 -7.57 11.44 5.96
C ILE A 38 -8.10 12.31 4.82
N ASN A 39 -9.40 12.60 4.79
CA ASN A 39 -10.01 13.36 3.68
C ASN A 39 -9.48 14.81 3.59
N GLU A 40 -9.05 15.39 4.69
CA GLU A 40 -8.52 16.74 4.76
C GLU A 40 -7.08 16.84 4.25
N ASN A 41 -6.30 15.74 4.38
CA ASN A 41 -4.87 15.75 4.11
C ASN A 41 -4.47 14.97 2.86
N TYR A 42 -5.28 14.02 2.41
CA TYR A 42 -4.96 13.11 1.31
C TYR A 42 -5.95 13.16 0.17
N GLN A 43 -5.46 12.89 -1.03
CA GLN A 43 -6.28 12.59 -2.20
C GLN A 43 -5.81 11.30 -2.87
N LEU A 44 -6.75 10.44 -3.23
CA LEU A 44 -6.47 9.27 -4.06
C LEU A 44 -6.38 9.73 -5.52
N CYS A 45 -5.19 9.63 -6.10
CA CYS A 45 -4.95 10.02 -7.47
C CYS A 45 -5.31 8.91 -8.47
N ASN A 46 -5.00 7.64 -8.13
CA ASN A 46 -5.34 6.50 -8.98
C ASN A 46 -5.26 5.17 -8.22
N ILE A 47 -6.02 4.18 -8.74
CA ILE A 47 -5.87 2.76 -8.39
C ILE A 47 -5.50 2.00 -9.67
N PHE A 48 -4.27 1.51 -9.73
CA PHE A 48 -3.80 0.73 -10.86
C PHE A 48 -4.16 -0.75 -10.70
N SER A 49 -4.84 -1.33 -11.67
CA SER A 49 -5.27 -2.74 -11.65
C SER A 49 -4.80 -3.56 -12.84
N VAL A 50 -4.29 -2.91 -13.88
CA VAL A 50 -3.81 -3.54 -15.11
C VAL A 50 -2.29 -3.39 -15.18
N LYS A 51 -1.60 -4.47 -15.53
CA LYS A 51 -0.17 -4.43 -15.80
C LYS A 51 0.07 -3.76 -17.15
N GLU A 52 0.79 -2.68 -17.10
CA GLU A 52 1.31 -1.96 -18.26
C GLU A 52 2.85 -2.01 -18.22
N PRO A 53 3.55 -1.69 -19.32
CA PRO A 53 4.98 -1.42 -19.21
C PRO A 53 5.26 -0.39 -18.12
N ILE A 54 6.17 -0.68 -17.21
CA ILE A 54 6.38 0.14 -15.99
C ILE A 54 6.70 1.60 -16.33
N ASP A 55 7.42 1.85 -17.42
CA ASP A 55 7.72 3.22 -17.84
C ASP A 55 6.46 4.01 -18.18
N GLN A 56 5.45 3.38 -18.83
CA GLN A 56 4.15 4.02 -19.11
C GLN A 56 3.34 4.25 -17.82
N LEU A 57 3.42 3.33 -16.87
CA LEU A 57 2.75 3.50 -15.58
C LEU A 57 3.38 4.64 -14.78
N LEU A 58 4.71 4.77 -14.82
CA LEU A 58 5.44 5.85 -14.14
C LEU A 58 5.09 7.25 -14.67
N GLU A 59 4.70 7.37 -15.93
CA GLU A 59 4.22 8.64 -16.50
C GLU A 59 2.88 9.09 -15.90
N LYS A 60 2.11 8.15 -15.36
CA LYS A 60 0.81 8.41 -14.71
C LYS A 60 0.95 8.72 -13.21
N ILE A 61 2.14 8.52 -12.64
CA ILE A 61 2.45 8.79 -11.24
C ILE A 61 3.18 10.13 -11.15
N ILE A 62 2.50 11.14 -10.62
CA ILE A 62 3.00 12.50 -10.53
C ILE A 62 3.04 12.92 -9.07
N ASP A 63 4.21 13.33 -8.59
CA ASP A 63 4.45 13.82 -7.22
C ASP A 63 3.77 12.96 -6.13
N PRO A 64 4.04 11.64 -6.09
CA PRO A 64 3.44 10.75 -5.12
C PRO A 64 4.02 10.99 -3.73
N ASP A 65 3.16 11.16 -2.72
CA ASP A 65 3.55 11.11 -1.31
C ASP A 65 3.52 9.66 -0.79
N VAL A 66 2.55 8.86 -1.26
CA VAL A 66 2.36 7.47 -0.84
C VAL A 66 2.06 6.59 -2.05
N LEU A 67 2.74 5.46 -2.13
CA LEU A 67 2.41 4.35 -3.03
C LEU A 67 2.10 3.10 -2.21
N GLY A 68 0.83 2.67 -2.22
CA GLY A 68 0.36 1.44 -1.58
C GLY A 68 0.22 0.31 -2.60
N LEU A 69 0.84 -0.83 -2.33
CA LEU A 69 0.90 -1.98 -3.21
C LEU A 69 0.29 -3.22 -2.56
N SER A 70 -0.80 -3.74 -3.12
CA SER A 70 -1.40 -5.01 -2.69
C SER A 70 -0.74 -6.17 -3.43
N THR A 71 -0.01 -7.02 -2.67
CA THR A 71 0.89 -8.03 -3.23
C THR A 71 0.30 -9.43 -3.11
N TYR A 72 0.24 -10.10 -4.26
CA TYR A 72 -0.12 -11.51 -4.45
C TYR A 72 0.99 -12.21 -5.24
N THR A 73 0.96 -13.55 -5.30
CA THR A 73 1.98 -14.34 -6.00
C THR A 73 2.18 -13.92 -7.46
N TRP A 74 1.11 -13.54 -8.16
CA TRP A 74 1.14 -13.19 -9.59
C TRP A 74 1.60 -11.76 -9.89
N ASN A 75 1.68 -10.88 -8.90
CA ASN A 75 2.07 -9.48 -9.12
C ASN A 75 3.29 -9.03 -8.30
N THR A 76 3.86 -9.91 -7.46
CA THR A 76 4.98 -9.58 -6.56
C THR A 76 6.14 -8.92 -7.31
N MET A 77 6.64 -9.57 -8.36
CA MET A 77 7.81 -9.06 -9.11
C MET A 77 7.51 -7.72 -9.80
N TYR A 78 6.29 -7.56 -10.31
CA TYR A 78 5.86 -6.32 -10.93
C TYR A 78 5.78 -5.18 -9.90
N ASN A 79 5.16 -5.45 -8.75
CA ASN A 79 5.04 -4.49 -7.67
C ASN A 79 6.41 -4.08 -7.10
N GLU A 80 7.34 -5.03 -6.96
CA GLU A 80 8.69 -4.74 -6.49
C GLU A 80 9.45 -3.84 -7.47
N GLU A 81 9.37 -4.11 -8.77
CA GLU A 81 10.01 -3.26 -9.78
C GLU A 81 9.35 -1.87 -9.85
N LEU A 82 8.02 -1.80 -9.77
CA LEU A 82 7.31 -0.52 -9.70
C LEU A 82 7.75 0.29 -8.46
N ALA A 83 7.79 -0.34 -7.29
CA ALA A 83 8.24 0.28 -6.05
C ALA A 83 9.66 0.84 -6.17
N ARG A 84 10.58 0.03 -6.72
CA ARG A 84 11.98 0.43 -6.93
C ARG A 84 12.07 1.66 -7.84
N ARG A 85 11.38 1.66 -8.98
CA ARG A 85 11.41 2.74 -9.96
C ARG A 85 10.73 4.03 -9.43
N VAL A 86 9.62 3.89 -8.68
CA VAL A 86 8.98 5.04 -8.02
C VAL A 86 9.91 5.64 -6.98
N LYS A 87 10.57 4.82 -6.15
CA LYS A 87 11.51 5.31 -5.13
C LYS A 87 12.73 5.99 -5.72
N GLU A 88 13.25 5.49 -6.85
CA GLU A 88 14.34 6.15 -7.60
C GLU A 88 13.94 7.51 -8.14
N ARG A 89 12.74 7.63 -8.70
CA ARG A 89 12.23 8.89 -9.27
C ARG A 89 11.75 9.87 -8.21
N TYR A 90 11.16 9.35 -7.13
CA TYR A 90 10.55 10.10 -6.03
C TYR A 90 11.05 9.57 -4.67
N PRO A 91 12.28 9.94 -4.25
CA PRO A 91 12.88 9.41 -3.01
C PRO A 91 12.06 9.66 -1.74
N GLN A 92 11.21 10.69 -1.74
CA GLN A 92 10.36 11.05 -0.59
C GLN A 92 9.06 10.23 -0.53
N CYS A 93 8.68 9.54 -1.63
CA CYS A 93 7.47 8.74 -1.66
C CYS A 93 7.55 7.61 -0.63
N GLN A 94 6.53 7.47 0.20
CA GLN A 94 6.41 6.36 1.16
C GLN A 94 5.87 5.12 0.45
N ILE A 95 6.68 4.08 0.36
CA ILE A 95 6.33 2.81 -0.29
C ILE A 95 5.81 1.84 0.77
N ILE A 96 4.53 1.49 0.65
CA ILE A 96 3.84 0.56 1.55
C ILE A 96 3.46 -0.70 0.78
N ILE A 97 3.90 -1.86 1.24
CA ILE A 97 3.52 -3.15 0.66
C ILE A 97 2.67 -3.91 1.66
N GLY A 98 1.52 -4.40 1.19
CA GLY A 98 0.60 -5.27 1.93
C GLY A 98 0.06 -6.38 1.05
N GLY A 99 -0.95 -7.10 1.56
CA GLY A 99 -1.63 -8.18 0.84
C GLY A 99 -1.16 -9.58 1.20
N ALA A 100 -1.80 -10.57 0.59
CA ALA A 100 -1.69 -11.97 0.98
C ALA A 100 -0.28 -12.58 0.82
N ASN A 101 0.57 -11.97 0.00
CA ASN A 101 1.95 -12.44 -0.22
C ASN A 101 3.00 -11.62 0.55
N THR A 102 2.57 -10.76 1.47
CA THR A 102 3.49 -10.06 2.36
C THR A 102 4.11 -11.06 3.33
N PRO A 103 5.45 -11.11 3.48
CA PRO A 103 6.09 -12.08 4.37
C PRO A 103 5.72 -11.81 5.83
N ASN A 104 5.29 -12.86 6.55
CA ASN A 104 4.98 -12.76 7.99
C ASN A 104 6.20 -12.43 8.85
N LEU A 105 7.38 -12.92 8.41
CA LEU A 105 8.66 -12.61 9.01
C LEU A 105 9.46 -11.76 8.03
N SER A 106 9.58 -10.50 8.33
CA SER A 106 10.27 -9.51 7.49
C SER A 106 11.79 -9.47 7.70
N ASN A 107 12.35 -10.43 8.44
CA ASN A 107 13.80 -10.52 8.69
C ASN A 107 14.58 -10.58 7.40
N GLY A 108 15.39 -9.56 7.13
CA GLY A 108 16.20 -9.44 5.93
C GLY A 108 15.44 -8.97 4.68
N TYR A 109 14.13 -8.79 4.72
CA TYR A 109 13.34 -8.32 3.59
C TYR A 109 13.83 -6.95 3.08
N PHE A 110 13.95 -5.99 3.97
CA PHE A 110 14.38 -4.62 3.63
C PHE A 110 15.85 -4.52 3.22
N LYS A 111 16.69 -5.47 3.66
CA LYS A 111 18.10 -5.50 3.25
C LYS A 111 18.25 -5.69 1.74
N THR A 112 17.37 -6.47 1.13
CA THR A 112 17.36 -6.71 -0.32
C THR A 112 16.42 -5.80 -1.08
N ARG A 113 15.55 -5.07 -0.37
CA ARG A 113 14.53 -4.16 -0.90
C ARG A 113 14.54 -2.81 -0.16
N PRO A 114 15.67 -2.07 -0.25
CA PRO A 114 15.82 -0.81 0.49
C PRO A 114 14.84 0.28 0.05
N TYR A 115 14.20 0.09 -1.11
CA TYR A 115 13.20 0.99 -1.67
C TYR A 115 11.81 0.82 -1.06
N VAL A 116 11.58 -0.18 -0.20
CA VAL A 116 10.33 -0.37 0.54
C VAL A 116 10.48 0.21 1.94
N ASP A 117 9.54 1.06 2.36
CA ASP A 117 9.56 1.71 3.66
C ASP A 117 8.78 0.91 4.71
N TYR A 118 7.61 0.36 4.32
CA TYR A 118 6.72 -0.33 5.24
C TYR A 118 6.13 -1.60 4.64
N LEU A 119 5.93 -2.61 5.50
CA LEU A 119 5.06 -3.75 5.22
C LEU A 119 3.87 -3.69 6.16
N THR A 120 2.65 -3.90 5.63
CA THR A 120 1.46 -4.11 6.43
C THR A 120 1.13 -5.59 6.49
N HIS A 121 0.77 -6.08 7.66
CA HIS A 121 0.48 -7.49 7.91
C HIS A 121 -1.00 -7.69 8.20
N GLN A 122 -1.52 -8.87 7.84
CA GLN A 122 -2.92 -9.26 8.03
C GLN A 122 -3.89 -8.30 7.34
N GLU A 123 -4.88 -7.77 8.07
CA GLU A 123 -5.86 -6.80 7.57
C GLU A 123 -5.19 -5.44 7.41
N GLY A 124 -5.11 -4.97 6.17
CA GLY A 124 -4.38 -3.76 5.80
C GLY A 124 -5.07 -2.45 6.18
N GLU A 125 -6.38 -2.47 6.45
CA GLU A 125 -7.21 -1.29 6.61
C GLU A 125 -6.73 -0.40 7.76
N SER A 126 -6.57 -0.97 8.96
CA SER A 126 -6.12 -0.22 10.13
C SER A 126 -4.65 0.16 10.07
N SER A 127 -3.80 -0.73 9.54
CA SER A 127 -2.35 -0.52 9.43
C SER A 127 -2.03 0.57 8.42
N PHE A 128 -2.64 0.52 7.23
CA PHE A 128 -2.47 1.53 6.19
C PHE A 128 -2.96 2.90 6.66
N THR A 129 -4.17 2.96 7.23
CA THR A 129 -4.74 4.20 7.77
C THR A 129 -3.86 4.78 8.88
N GLY A 130 -3.38 3.93 9.80
CA GLY A 130 -2.48 4.35 10.86
C GLY A 130 -1.16 4.94 10.35
N LEU A 131 -0.60 4.39 9.25
CA LEU A 131 0.56 4.97 8.59
C LEU A 131 0.24 6.34 7.98
N LEU A 132 -0.91 6.49 7.32
CA LEU A 132 -1.34 7.80 6.79
C LEU A 132 -1.46 8.84 7.93
N GLN A 133 -2.08 8.46 9.05
CA GLN A 133 -2.19 9.34 10.23
C GLN A 133 -0.80 9.67 10.82
N HIS A 134 0.13 8.72 10.83
CA HIS A 134 1.52 8.99 11.24
C HIS A 134 2.18 10.03 10.32
N PHE A 135 2.03 9.93 9.01
CA PHE A 135 2.68 10.86 8.05
C PHE A 135 2.15 12.30 8.13
N ILE A 136 1.06 12.53 8.82
CA ILE A 136 0.51 13.88 9.12
C ILE A 136 0.67 14.28 10.59
N GLY A 137 1.36 13.46 11.40
CA GLY A 137 1.67 13.77 12.80
C GLY A 137 0.53 13.51 13.77
N GLU A 138 -0.55 12.83 13.36
CA GLU A 138 -1.70 12.51 14.23
C GLU A 138 -1.51 11.21 15.04
N ARG A 139 -0.48 10.43 14.72
CA ARG A 139 -0.20 9.15 15.38
C ARG A 139 1.29 8.89 15.49
N GLU A 140 1.74 8.36 16.62
CA GLU A 140 3.10 7.86 16.76
C GLU A 140 3.27 6.54 15.97
N LEU A 141 4.43 6.38 15.30
CA LEU A 141 4.68 5.22 14.44
C LEU A 141 4.55 3.89 15.19
N MET A 142 5.03 3.84 16.41
CA MET A 142 4.99 2.61 17.23
C MET A 142 3.58 2.24 17.71
N ASP A 143 2.62 3.16 17.62
CA ASP A 143 1.20 2.92 17.92
C ASP A 143 0.41 2.42 16.70
N VAL A 144 1.04 2.38 15.51
CA VAL A 144 0.46 1.78 14.32
C VAL A 144 0.64 0.27 14.37
N ALA A 145 -0.41 -0.47 14.69
CA ALA A 145 -0.36 -1.92 14.81
C ALA A 145 -0.19 -2.62 13.44
N GLY A 146 0.45 -3.79 13.42
CA GLY A 146 0.56 -4.66 12.25
C GLY A 146 1.52 -4.16 11.17
N VAL A 147 2.58 -3.45 11.53
CA VAL A 147 3.53 -2.88 10.57
C VAL A 147 4.95 -3.37 10.82
N SER A 148 5.67 -3.66 9.75
CA SER A 148 7.14 -3.74 9.75
C SER A 148 7.72 -2.52 9.04
N ILE A 149 8.75 -1.95 9.64
CA ILE A 149 9.37 -0.68 9.27
C ILE A 149 10.80 -0.96 8.78
N ASN A 150 11.19 -0.30 7.71
CA ASN A 150 12.56 -0.29 7.22
C ASN A 150 13.39 0.74 8.00
N ASP A 151 14.17 0.29 8.96
CA ASP A 151 15.16 1.12 9.65
C ASP A 151 16.55 0.84 9.09
N ALA A 152 16.91 1.55 8.01
CA ALA A 152 18.19 1.43 7.31
C ALA A 152 18.55 -0.05 6.98
N GLY A 153 17.58 -0.83 6.47
CA GLY A 153 17.72 -2.24 6.11
C GLY A 153 17.50 -3.20 7.28
N LYS A 154 17.33 -2.70 8.51
CA LYS A 154 16.87 -3.48 9.65
C LYS A 154 15.34 -3.48 9.69
N THR A 155 14.78 -4.54 10.23
CA THR A 155 13.35 -4.63 10.44
C THR A 155 12.99 -4.26 11.87
N VAL A 156 12.15 -3.26 12.04
CA VAL A 156 11.47 -2.93 13.29
C VAL A 156 10.00 -3.29 13.11
N THR A 157 9.41 -4.00 14.07
CA THR A 157 7.99 -4.38 14.01
C THR A 157 7.21 -3.72 15.13
N THR A 158 6.01 -3.26 14.80
CA THR A 158 5.04 -2.77 15.78
C THR A 158 4.24 -3.93 16.38
N GLY A 159 3.33 -3.63 17.28
CA GLY A 159 2.41 -4.63 17.87
C GLY A 159 1.55 -5.33 16.80
N PRO A 160 0.90 -6.45 17.18
CA PRO A 160 0.05 -7.21 16.25
C PRO A 160 -1.13 -6.36 15.74
N SER A 161 -1.54 -6.60 14.50
CA SER A 161 -2.72 -5.96 13.92
C SER A 161 -3.97 -6.25 14.77
N LYS A 162 -4.83 -5.24 14.89
CA LYS A 162 -6.14 -5.41 15.53
C LYS A 162 -7.15 -5.80 14.46
N ARG A 163 -8.02 -6.75 14.79
CA ARG A 163 -9.16 -7.06 13.94
C ARG A 163 -10.12 -5.86 13.89
N ILE A 164 -10.65 -5.62 12.71
CA ILE A 164 -11.69 -4.64 12.46
C ILE A 164 -13.02 -5.41 12.39
N GLU A 165 -14.06 -4.85 12.99
CA GLU A 165 -15.40 -5.38 12.80
C GLU A 165 -15.83 -5.15 11.35
N LEU A 166 -16.38 -6.17 10.70
CA LEU A 166 -16.75 -6.11 9.28
C LEU A 166 -17.79 -5.02 8.99
N ASP A 167 -18.65 -4.74 9.96
CA ASP A 167 -19.69 -3.70 9.84
C ASP A 167 -19.10 -2.27 9.81
N ASP A 168 -17.88 -2.08 10.29
CA ASP A 168 -17.17 -0.81 10.26
C ASP A 168 -16.43 -0.56 8.92
N VAL A 169 -16.40 -1.57 8.04
CA VAL A 169 -15.69 -1.50 6.76
C VAL A 169 -16.64 -1.08 5.64
N PRO A 170 -16.50 0.13 5.08
CA PRO A 170 -17.38 0.57 4.01
C PRO A 170 -17.12 -0.19 2.70
N SER A 171 -18.17 -0.30 1.89
CA SER A 171 -18.05 -0.89 0.57
C SER A 171 -17.33 0.06 -0.39
N PRO A 172 -16.26 -0.38 -1.08
CA PRO A 172 -15.56 0.45 -2.07
C PRO A 172 -16.38 0.71 -3.33
N TYR A 173 -17.54 0.07 -3.49
CA TYR A 173 -18.46 0.30 -4.61
C TYR A 173 -19.42 1.48 -4.38
N LEU A 174 -19.48 1.99 -3.15
CA LEU A 174 -20.42 3.05 -2.76
C LEU A 174 -19.74 4.40 -2.51
N MET A 175 -18.50 4.53 -2.92
CA MET A 175 -17.68 5.74 -2.77
C MET A 175 -17.72 6.60 -4.03
#